data_6292bfec91cf8ce09f752b6249b77ef2
#
_entry.id   6292bfec91cf8ce09f752b6249b77ef2
#
_cell.length_a   1.000
_cell.length_b   1.000
_cell.length_c   1.000
_cell.angle_alpha   90.00
_cell.angle_beta   90.00
_cell.angle_gamma   90.00
#
_symmetry.space_group_name_H-M   'P 1'
#
loop_
_entity.id
_entity.type
_entity.pdbx_description
1 polymer ?
#
loop_
_entity_poly.entity_id
_entity_poly.type
_entity_poly.pdbx_seq_one_letter_code
_entity_poly.pdbx_strand_id
1 'polypeptide(L)'
;TYNVYSDGSKKKVNEYTHNEVDAKNFNAKTSDMLPEAIENMSIYQNEVNDVVKYTNEFRTEAGKEPLKLDETLTKAAMVRAIEMAYSNKFSHERPDGNMCYYIMRDFGQDIYGVGENIASRQRNAKEVSYAWKGSQGHYENMISSSFTRIGIGVIKFYGTYYWVQLFQY
;
A
#
# COMPACT_ATOMS: atom_id res chain seq x y z
N THR A 1 -1.12 22.58 -5.04
CA THR A 1 -0.29 21.91 -4.03
C THR A 1 0.68 20.96 -4.70
N TYR A 2 1.90 20.84 -4.21
CA TYR A 2 2.97 20.08 -4.82
C TYR A 2 3.65 19.18 -3.78
N ASN A 3 3.93 17.94 -4.15
CA ASN A 3 4.89 17.11 -3.43
C ASN A 3 6.30 17.41 -3.93
N VAL A 4 7.25 17.44 -3.01
CA VAL A 4 8.67 17.51 -3.34
C VAL A 4 9.22 16.08 -3.31
N TYR A 5 9.70 15.62 -4.43
CA TYR A 5 10.32 14.30 -4.56
C TYR A 5 11.79 14.34 -4.16
N SER A 6 12.38 13.18 -3.93
CA SER A 6 13.78 13.04 -3.52
C SER A 6 14.79 13.62 -4.51
N ASP A 7 14.40 13.82 -5.75
CA ASP A 7 15.20 14.45 -6.81
C ASP A 7 15.02 15.98 -6.87
N GLY A 8 14.24 16.57 -5.94
CA GLY A 8 13.94 18.00 -5.92
C GLY A 8 12.85 18.43 -6.89
N SER A 9 12.28 17.50 -7.67
CA SER A 9 11.16 17.83 -8.55
C SER A 9 9.89 18.12 -7.74
N LYS A 10 9.04 18.99 -8.28
CA LYS A 10 7.73 19.29 -7.71
C LYS A 10 6.67 18.83 -8.68
N LYS A 11 5.77 17.96 -8.20
CA LYS A 11 4.61 17.55 -8.96
C LYS A 11 3.36 18.17 -8.36
N LYS A 12 2.50 18.72 -9.21
CA LYS A 12 1.17 19.12 -8.77
C LYS A 12 0.40 17.85 -8.42
N VAL A 13 0.10 17.72 -7.15
CA VAL A 13 -0.78 16.68 -6.66
C VAL A 13 -2.16 17.29 -6.62
N ASN A 14 -3.15 16.55 -7.05
CA ASN A 14 -4.55 16.96 -7.08
C ASN A 14 -4.94 17.81 -5.85
N GLU A 15 -6.01 18.53 -5.89
CA GLU A 15 -6.45 19.56 -4.92
C GLU A 15 -6.67 19.08 -3.48
N TYR A 16 -6.42 17.82 -3.18
CA TYR A 16 -6.33 17.30 -1.82
C TYR A 16 -4.85 17.29 -1.38
N THR A 17 -4.59 17.39 -0.38
CA THR A 17 -3.83 18.11 0.57
C THR A 17 -2.58 17.47 1.10
N HIS A 18 -1.63 18.26 1.50
CA HIS A 18 -0.31 17.86 1.92
C HIS A 18 0.11 18.43 3.27
N ASN A 19 -0.78 18.97 4.04
CA ASN A 19 -0.47 19.49 5.37
C ASN A 19 -1.53 19.02 6.39
N GLU A 20 -1.24 19.16 7.66
CA GLU A 20 -2.14 18.69 8.73
C GLU A 20 -3.52 19.34 8.70
N VAL A 21 -3.61 20.59 8.23
CA VAL A 21 -4.89 21.29 8.11
C VAL A 21 -5.75 20.63 7.04
N ASP A 22 -5.11 20.25 5.98
CA ASP A 22 -5.75 19.64 4.83
C ASP A 22 -6.09 18.16 5.06
N ALA A 23 -5.30 17.44 5.88
CA ALA A 23 -5.59 16.06 6.22
C ALA A 23 -6.99 15.90 6.85
N LYS A 24 -7.45 16.90 7.62
CA LYS A 24 -8.79 16.89 8.23
C LYS A 24 -9.91 17.06 7.21
N ASN A 25 -9.62 17.62 6.06
CA ASN A 25 -10.56 17.87 4.97
C ASN A 25 -10.37 16.89 3.81
N PHE A 26 -9.63 15.81 4.03
CA PHE A 26 -9.37 14.81 3.00
C PHE A 26 -10.68 14.18 2.52
N ASN A 27 -10.95 14.31 1.21
CA ASN A 27 -12.16 13.78 0.57
C ASN A 27 -11.88 13.17 -0.80
N ALA A 28 -10.61 12.92 -1.12
CA ALA A 28 -10.23 12.34 -2.39
C ALA A 28 -10.82 10.93 -2.57
N LYS A 29 -11.27 10.65 -3.79
CA LYS A 29 -11.74 9.34 -4.21
C LYS A 29 -10.60 8.55 -4.84
N THR A 30 -10.78 7.26 -4.98
CA THR A 30 -9.81 6.38 -5.68
C THR A 30 -9.45 6.93 -7.05
N SER A 31 -10.41 7.41 -7.83
CA SER A 31 -10.17 7.99 -9.16
C SER A 31 -9.28 9.23 -9.13
N ASP A 32 -9.32 10.02 -8.05
CA ASP A 32 -8.46 11.19 -7.88
C ASP A 32 -7.00 10.82 -7.59
N MET A 33 -6.80 9.70 -6.88
CA MET A 33 -5.48 9.22 -6.47
C MET A 33 -4.83 8.26 -7.49
N LEU A 34 -5.63 7.69 -8.38
CA LEU A 34 -5.16 6.66 -9.31
C LEU A 34 -4.01 7.11 -10.23
N PRO A 35 -4.00 8.32 -10.80
CA PRO A 35 -2.86 8.77 -11.60
C PRO A 35 -1.55 8.76 -10.83
N GLU A 36 -1.53 9.22 -9.59
CA GLU A 36 -0.35 9.19 -8.73
C GLU A 36 0.01 7.75 -8.33
N ALA A 37 -0.98 6.91 -8.06
CA ALA A 37 -0.76 5.51 -7.75
C ALA A 37 -0.03 4.78 -8.90
N ILE A 38 -0.45 5.00 -10.14
CA ILE A 38 0.19 4.43 -11.33
C ILE A 38 1.64 4.93 -11.46
N GLU A 39 1.87 6.22 -11.23
CA GLU A 39 3.21 6.78 -11.27
C GLU A 39 4.11 6.21 -10.17
N ASN A 40 3.57 6.04 -8.96
CA ASN A 40 4.28 5.45 -7.83
C ASN A 40 4.66 3.99 -8.07
N MET A 41 3.90 3.24 -8.86
CA MET A 41 4.29 1.89 -9.28
C MET A 41 5.63 1.89 -10.03
N SER A 42 5.88 2.89 -10.85
CA SER A 42 7.14 3.07 -11.56
C SER A 42 8.25 3.58 -10.62
N ILE A 43 7.95 4.62 -9.83
CA ILE A 43 8.92 5.24 -8.92
C ILE A 43 9.45 4.23 -7.89
N TYR A 44 8.57 3.40 -7.34
CA TYR A 44 8.87 2.44 -6.26
C TYR A 44 8.95 0.99 -6.74
N GLN A 45 9.21 0.77 -8.02
CA GLN A 45 9.24 -0.59 -8.59
C GLN A 45 10.20 -1.53 -7.86
N ASN A 46 11.38 -1.05 -7.47
CA ASN A 46 12.36 -1.86 -6.75
C ASN A 46 11.85 -2.24 -5.37
N GLU A 47 11.26 -1.30 -4.64
CA GLU A 47 10.67 -1.55 -3.32
C GLU A 47 9.52 -2.55 -3.41
N VAL A 48 8.66 -2.42 -4.39
CA VAL A 48 7.56 -3.37 -4.65
C VAL A 48 8.12 -4.78 -4.89
N ASN A 49 9.07 -4.90 -5.79
CA ASN A 49 9.67 -6.20 -6.13
C ASN A 49 10.38 -6.83 -4.92
N ASP A 50 11.09 -6.04 -4.13
CA ASP A 50 11.81 -6.53 -2.97
C ASP A 50 10.87 -6.99 -1.85
N VAL A 51 9.77 -6.28 -1.60
CA VAL A 51 8.76 -6.72 -0.62
C VAL A 51 8.13 -8.05 -1.05
N VAL A 52 7.80 -8.20 -2.34
CA VAL A 52 7.27 -9.47 -2.88
C VAL A 52 8.30 -10.59 -2.71
N LYS A 53 9.57 -10.33 -3.00
CA LYS A 53 10.66 -11.29 -2.83
C LYS A 53 10.75 -11.77 -1.37
N TYR A 54 10.82 -10.85 -0.41
CA TYR A 54 10.88 -11.21 1.01
C TYR A 54 9.65 -12.00 1.45
N THR A 55 8.46 -11.56 1.05
CA THR A 55 7.22 -12.25 1.37
C THR A 55 7.23 -13.70 0.85
N ASN A 56 7.68 -13.91 -0.38
CA ASN A 56 7.75 -15.23 -0.97
C ASN A 56 8.88 -16.10 -0.36
N GLU A 57 9.97 -15.51 0.10
CA GLU A 57 10.97 -16.22 0.90
C GLU A 57 10.35 -16.74 2.20
N PHE A 58 9.60 -15.91 2.93
CA PHE A 58 8.90 -16.33 4.15
C PHE A 58 7.86 -17.41 3.88
N ARG A 59 7.15 -17.33 2.77
CA ARG A 59 6.19 -18.36 2.34
C ARG A 59 6.89 -19.68 2.06
N THR A 60 7.99 -19.66 1.34
CA THR A 60 8.81 -20.86 1.05
C THR A 60 9.31 -21.50 2.34
N GLU A 61 9.83 -20.70 3.28
CA GLU A 61 10.24 -21.19 4.60
C GLU A 61 9.09 -21.86 5.36
N ALA A 62 7.86 -21.37 5.19
CA ALA A 62 6.66 -21.93 5.81
C ALA A 62 5.99 -23.05 4.99
N GLY A 63 6.61 -23.50 3.89
CA GLY A 63 6.06 -24.53 3.01
C GLY A 63 4.83 -24.09 2.21
N LYS A 64 4.74 -22.81 1.87
CA LYS A 64 3.63 -22.22 1.10
C LYS A 64 4.06 -21.86 -0.31
N GLU A 65 3.13 -21.97 -1.24
CA GLU A 65 3.34 -21.52 -2.61
C GLU A 65 3.56 -20.00 -2.69
N PRO A 66 4.42 -19.52 -3.59
CA PRO A 66 4.65 -18.10 -3.76
C PRO A 66 3.41 -17.38 -4.27
N LEU A 67 3.24 -16.13 -3.83
CA LEU A 67 2.22 -15.23 -4.33
C LEU A 67 2.67 -14.61 -5.65
N LYS A 68 1.71 -14.37 -6.54
CA LYS A 68 1.94 -13.63 -7.79
C LYS A 68 1.67 -12.15 -7.57
N LEU A 69 2.60 -11.32 -8.00
CA LEU A 69 2.40 -9.88 -8.05
C LEU A 69 1.27 -9.57 -9.04
N ASP A 70 0.25 -8.87 -8.57
CA ASP A 70 -0.93 -8.50 -9.36
C ASP A 70 -0.97 -6.99 -9.55
N GLU A 71 -1.16 -6.54 -10.79
CA GLU A 71 -1.15 -5.12 -11.14
C GLU A 71 -2.33 -4.37 -10.52
N THR A 72 -3.52 -4.94 -10.53
CA THR A 72 -4.72 -4.31 -9.98
C THR A 72 -4.61 -4.19 -8.46
N LEU A 73 -4.17 -5.24 -7.77
CA LEU A 73 -3.89 -5.19 -6.34
C LEU A 73 -2.80 -4.18 -6.01
N THR A 74 -1.79 -4.05 -6.86
CA THR A 74 -0.71 -3.05 -6.65
C THR A 74 -1.25 -1.62 -6.81
N LYS A 75 -2.07 -1.36 -7.82
CA LYS A 75 -2.75 -0.06 -7.95
C LYS A 75 -3.59 0.27 -6.72
N ALA A 76 -4.38 -0.68 -6.26
CA ALA A 76 -5.20 -0.53 -5.05
C ALA A 76 -4.34 -0.30 -3.80
N ALA A 77 -3.25 -1.05 -3.63
CA ALA A 77 -2.32 -0.87 -2.51
C ALA A 77 -1.62 0.49 -2.55
N MET A 78 -1.26 0.98 -3.74
CA MET A 78 -0.69 2.33 -3.89
C MET A 78 -1.69 3.41 -3.52
N VAL A 79 -2.95 3.29 -3.92
CA VAL A 79 -4.03 4.21 -3.50
C VAL A 79 -4.18 4.16 -1.98
N ARG A 80 -4.17 2.99 -1.36
CA ARG A 80 -4.24 2.86 0.10
C ARG A 80 -3.07 3.58 0.80
N ALA A 81 -1.85 3.42 0.30
CA ALA A 81 -0.68 4.13 0.85
C ALA A 81 -0.82 5.65 0.73
N ILE A 82 -1.28 6.13 -0.42
CA ILE A 82 -1.51 7.56 -0.68
C ILE A 82 -2.58 8.12 0.26
N GLU A 83 -3.73 7.44 0.38
CA GLU A 83 -4.82 7.95 1.24
C GLU A 83 -4.43 7.97 2.72
N MET A 84 -3.68 6.98 3.19
CA MET A 84 -3.16 6.99 4.57
C MET A 84 -2.20 8.16 4.81
N ALA A 85 -1.28 8.40 3.87
CA ALA A 85 -0.32 9.50 3.96
C ALA A 85 -1.01 10.86 3.94
N TYR A 86 -1.93 11.08 3.01
CA TYR A 86 -2.55 12.39 2.80
C TYR A 86 -3.65 12.71 3.82
N SER A 87 -4.41 11.70 4.24
CA SER A 87 -5.43 11.88 5.28
C SER A 87 -4.87 11.89 6.70
N ASN A 88 -3.59 11.52 6.86
CA ASN A 88 -2.97 11.26 8.16
C ASN A 88 -3.76 10.26 9.03
N LYS A 89 -4.45 9.33 8.38
CA LYS A 89 -5.20 8.25 9.02
C LYS A 89 -4.54 6.91 8.74
N PHE A 90 -3.73 6.45 9.66
CA PHE A 90 -3.08 5.14 9.61
C PHE A 90 -4.02 4.09 10.19
N SER A 91 -4.80 3.44 9.32
CA SER A 91 -5.87 2.52 9.72
C SER A 91 -6.26 1.57 8.59
N HIS A 92 -6.77 0.39 8.95
CA HIS A 92 -7.45 -0.49 7.99
C HIS A 92 -8.79 0.08 7.52
N GLU A 93 -9.39 0.98 8.29
CA GLU A 93 -10.52 1.77 7.85
C GLU A 93 -10.05 2.92 6.96
N ARG A 94 -10.66 3.03 5.79
CA ARG A 94 -10.37 4.10 4.83
C ARG A 94 -10.91 5.46 5.32
N PRO A 95 -10.42 6.58 4.80
CA PRO A 95 -10.92 7.91 5.17
C PRO A 95 -12.43 8.10 4.98
N ASP A 96 -13.06 7.36 4.07
CA ASP A 96 -14.52 7.40 3.82
C ASP A 96 -15.34 6.56 4.81
N GLY A 97 -14.68 5.89 5.76
CA GLY A 97 -15.32 5.03 6.76
C GLY A 97 -15.50 3.57 6.33
N ASN A 98 -15.22 3.22 5.08
CA ASN A 98 -15.25 1.84 4.63
C ASN A 98 -13.98 1.09 5.04
N MET A 99 -14.08 -0.23 5.19
CA MET A 99 -12.91 -1.06 5.39
C MET A 99 -12.05 -1.16 4.13
N CYS A 100 -10.76 -1.43 4.31
CA CYS A 100 -9.76 -1.45 3.25
C CYS A 100 -10.14 -2.29 2.03
N TYR A 101 -10.78 -3.45 2.24
CA TYR A 101 -11.15 -4.36 1.15
C TYR A 101 -12.20 -3.78 0.19
N TYR A 102 -12.97 -2.77 0.59
CA TYR A 102 -13.92 -2.09 -0.29
C TYR A 102 -13.24 -1.34 -1.44
N ILE A 103 -11.93 -1.05 -1.34
CA ILE A 103 -11.18 -0.45 -2.45
C ILE A 103 -11.25 -1.30 -3.72
N MET A 104 -11.41 -2.61 -3.59
CA MET A 104 -11.46 -3.51 -4.74
C MET A 104 -12.67 -3.25 -5.64
N ARG A 105 -13.79 -2.75 -5.09
CA ARG A 105 -14.95 -2.31 -5.89
C ARG A 105 -14.60 -1.20 -6.86
N ASP A 106 -13.74 -0.28 -6.44
CA ASP A 106 -13.33 0.86 -7.26
C ASP A 106 -12.52 0.41 -8.49
N PHE A 107 -12.00 -0.81 -8.45
CA PHE A 107 -11.28 -1.47 -9.54
C PHE A 107 -12.10 -2.55 -10.25
N GLY A 108 -13.41 -2.64 -9.97
CA GLY A 108 -14.29 -3.63 -10.58
C GLY A 108 -14.00 -5.08 -10.14
N GLN A 109 -13.37 -5.25 -8.97
CA GLN A 109 -12.99 -6.54 -8.41
C GLN A 109 -13.88 -6.92 -7.23
N ASP A 110 -13.87 -8.22 -6.90
CA ASP A 110 -14.53 -8.75 -5.72
C ASP A 110 -13.88 -8.21 -4.44
N ILE A 111 -14.70 -7.98 -3.41
CA ILE A 111 -14.24 -7.53 -2.09
C ILE A 111 -13.94 -8.70 -1.15
N TYR A 112 -14.27 -9.93 -1.54
CA TYR A 112 -14.06 -11.11 -0.69
C TYR A 112 -12.64 -11.63 -0.77
N GLY A 113 -12.19 -12.28 0.29
CA GLY A 113 -10.89 -12.91 0.36
C GLY A 113 -9.71 -11.93 0.27
N VAL A 114 -9.91 -10.68 0.68
CA VAL A 114 -8.87 -9.65 0.73
C VAL A 114 -8.28 -9.56 2.13
N GLY A 115 -6.95 -9.56 2.21
CA GLY A 115 -6.21 -9.24 3.43
C GLY A 115 -5.36 -7.99 3.24
N GLU A 116 -5.05 -7.30 4.33
CA GLU A 116 -4.20 -6.11 4.32
C GLU A 116 -3.18 -6.15 5.46
N ASN A 117 -1.92 -5.87 5.15
CA ASN A 117 -0.91 -5.46 6.11
C ASN A 117 -0.52 -4.00 5.83
N ILE A 118 -0.43 -3.19 6.87
CA ILE A 118 0.00 -1.80 6.78
C ILE A 118 1.17 -1.55 7.73
N ALA A 119 2.04 -0.62 7.34
CA ALA A 119 3.15 -0.17 8.17
C ALA A 119 3.54 1.26 7.82
N SER A 120 4.17 1.96 8.75
CA SER A 120 4.72 3.29 8.53
C SER A 120 6.07 3.45 9.23
N ARG A 121 6.93 4.31 8.65
CA ARG A 121 8.26 4.70 9.13
C ARG A 121 9.41 3.76 8.74
N GLN A 122 9.19 2.50 8.38
CA GLN A 122 10.25 1.64 7.86
C GLN A 122 10.86 2.27 6.60
N ARG A 123 12.18 2.28 6.51
CA ARG A 123 12.91 3.06 5.50
C ARG A 123 13.16 2.33 4.20
N ASN A 124 12.96 1.00 4.19
CA ASN A 124 13.21 0.16 3.02
C ASN A 124 12.38 -1.13 3.08
N ALA A 125 12.38 -1.84 1.97
CA ALA A 125 11.63 -3.09 1.81
C ALA A 125 12.02 -4.16 2.82
N LYS A 126 13.29 -4.28 3.16
CA LYS A 126 13.78 -5.26 4.16
C LYS A 126 13.22 -4.94 5.54
N GLU A 127 13.34 -3.68 5.98
CA GLU A 127 12.84 -3.27 7.30
C GLU A 127 11.34 -3.56 7.44
N VAL A 128 10.52 -3.17 6.46
CA VAL A 128 9.07 -3.37 6.55
C VAL A 128 8.70 -4.85 6.50
N SER A 129 9.34 -5.62 5.63
CA SER A 129 9.06 -7.05 5.49
C SER A 129 9.37 -7.82 6.78
N TYR A 130 10.50 -7.54 7.40
CA TYR A 130 10.87 -8.15 8.67
C TYR A 130 10.06 -7.62 9.86
N ALA A 131 9.62 -6.38 9.84
CA ALA A 131 8.68 -5.86 10.84
C ALA A 131 7.35 -6.62 10.78
N TRP A 132 6.82 -6.86 9.61
CA TRP A 132 5.61 -7.69 9.44
C TRP A 132 5.85 -9.14 9.84
N LYS A 133 7.01 -9.73 9.47
CA LYS A 133 7.37 -11.09 9.88
C LYS A 133 7.41 -11.25 11.40
N GLY A 134 7.87 -10.25 12.11
CA GLY A 134 7.96 -10.24 13.58
C GLY A 134 6.65 -10.01 14.32
N SER A 135 5.55 -9.75 13.60
CA SER A 135 4.22 -9.52 14.17
C SER A 135 3.29 -10.66 13.75
N GLN A 136 2.72 -11.38 14.73
CA GLN A 136 1.96 -12.60 14.48
C GLN A 136 0.83 -12.40 13.44
N GLY A 137 -0.02 -11.42 13.61
CA GLY A 137 -1.16 -11.19 12.70
C GLY A 137 -0.72 -10.81 11.29
N HIS A 138 0.33 -10.00 11.15
CA HIS A 138 0.89 -9.64 9.85
C HIS A 138 1.56 -10.85 9.17
N TYR A 139 2.31 -11.61 9.95
CA TYR A 139 2.97 -12.83 9.44
C TYR A 139 1.96 -13.88 8.96
N GLU A 140 0.89 -14.09 9.73
CA GLU A 140 -0.18 -15.01 9.35
C GLU A 140 -0.82 -14.63 8.01
N ASN A 141 -1.03 -13.34 7.74
CA ASN A 141 -1.48 -12.87 6.42
C ASN A 141 -0.48 -13.24 5.32
N MET A 142 0.81 -13.01 5.54
CA MET A 142 1.84 -13.28 4.52
C MET A 142 1.94 -14.77 4.16
N ILE A 143 1.75 -15.67 5.12
CA ILE A 143 1.87 -17.12 4.89
C ILE A 143 0.53 -17.84 4.70
N SER A 144 -0.58 -17.12 4.65
CA SER A 144 -1.91 -17.71 4.47
C SER A 144 -2.02 -18.49 3.15
N SER A 145 -2.53 -19.71 3.25
CA SER A 145 -2.85 -20.53 2.07
C SER A 145 -4.07 -20.03 1.30
N SER A 146 -4.84 -19.12 1.88
CA SER A 146 -6.03 -18.53 1.24
C SER A 146 -5.69 -17.53 0.14
N PHE A 147 -4.46 -17.01 0.12
CA PHE A 147 -4.05 -16.00 -0.84
C PHE A 147 -3.20 -16.61 -1.97
N THR A 148 -3.39 -16.11 -3.17
CA THR A 148 -2.60 -16.47 -4.38
C THR A 148 -1.94 -15.27 -5.03
N ARG A 149 -2.41 -14.04 -4.73
CA ARG A 149 -1.96 -12.80 -5.34
C ARG A 149 -1.60 -11.77 -4.27
N ILE A 150 -0.69 -10.88 -4.61
CA ILE A 150 -0.24 -9.79 -3.76
C ILE A 150 -0.10 -8.49 -4.55
N GLY A 151 -0.45 -7.38 -3.93
CA GLY A 151 -0.12 -6.04 -4.38
C GLY A 151 0.60 -5.27 -3.30
N ILE A 152 1.53 -4.42 -3.68
CA ILE A 152 2.35 -3.61 -2.76
C ILE A 152 2.12 -2.13 -3.04
N GLY A 153 1.82 -1.39 -1.98
CA GLY A 153 1.78 0.07 -2.01
C GLY A 153 2.89 0.66 -1.15
N VAL A 154 3.48 1.73 -1.64
CA VAL A 154 4.49 2.49 -0.91
C VAL A 154 4.49 3.95 -1.36
N ILE A 155 4.63 4.86 -0.42
CA ILE A 155 4.86 6.29 -0.67
C ILE A 155 5.74 6.87 0.44
N LYS A 156 6.68 7.71 0.06
CA LYS A 156 7.39 8.58 0.98
C LYS A 156 6.74 9.96 0.96
N PHE A 157 6.20 10.38 2.11
CA PHE A 157 5.48 11.63 2.25
C PHE A 157 6.03 12.40 3.44
N TYR A 158 6.57 13.59 3.21
CA TYR A 158 7.28 14.39 4.21
C TYR A 158 8.29 13.57 5.05
N GLY A 159 9.11 12.77 4.36
CA GLY A 159 10.14 11.95 4.99
C GLY A 159 9.67 10.65 5.64
N THR A 160 8.37 10.40 5.70
CA THR A 160 7.79 9.18 6.27
C THR A 160 7.33 8.24 5.18
N TYR A 161 7.77 6.98 5.25
CA TYR A 161 7.26 5.93 4.39
C TYR A 161 5.97 5.34 4.93
N TYR A 162 5.03 5.07 4.02
CA TYR A 162 3.80 4.31 4.26
C TYR A 162 3.81 3.09 3.36
N TRP A 163 3.52 1.92 3.93
CA TRP A 163 3.60 0.63 3.26
C TRP A 163 2.29 -0.13 3.37
N VAL A 164 1.91 -0.78 2.29
CA VAL A 164 0.70 -1.61 2.21
C VAL A 164 1.01 -2.91 1.48
N GLN A 165 0.58 -4.04 2.04
CA GLN A 165 0.39 -5.29 1.31
C GLN A 165 -1.11 -5.54 1.21
N LEU A 166 -1.62 -5.75 0.01
CA LEU A 166 -2.94 -6.31 -0.23
C LEU A 166 -2.79 -7.73 -0.77
N PHE A 167 -3.57 -8.63 -0.21
CA PHE A 167 -3.61 -10.03 -0.59
C PHE A 167 -4.99 -10.40 -1.07
N GLN A 168 -5.08 -11.32 -2.03
CA GLN A 168 -6.35 -11.91 -2.46
C GLN A 168 -6.12 -13.34 -2.99
N TYR A 169 -7.18 -14.14 -2.97
CA TYR A 169 -7.18 -15.47 -3.59
C TYR A 169 -7.11 -15.39 -5.12
#